data_6f1dfefa1ca537e90bad39df719fd381
#
_entry.id   6f1dfefa1ca537e90bad39df719fd381
#
_cell.length_a   1.000
_cell.length_b   1.000
_cell.length_c   1.000
_cell.angle_alpha   90.00
_cell.angle_beta   90.00
_cell.angle_gamma   90.00
#
_symmetry.space_group_name_H-M   'P 1'
#
loop_
_entity.id
_entity.type
_entity.pdbx_description
1 polymer ?
#
loop_
_entity_poly.entity_id
_entity_poly.type
_entity_poly.pdbx_seq_one_letter_code
_entity_poly.pdbx_strand_id
1 'polypeptide(L)'
;MQRINPSVRIRGAAFRRRGFAYALAVAGLAMAASSAVPAYASGTSDTNPDFGPNVTVFDPSMSTADINAAFAAAGSDSQFSSSRHAFLFKPGTYGSAAGQDNPATATDVVNGDIGYYTSVAGLSETPNGVTINGAIHSEGQQTKPGDPWDDGDEALNNFWRSLANLTVNPIQQPTATDAARAFPEGVADPHVLRWAVSQASPLRRVNIEGDLSVFPRFGSFSSGGYIANSTVSGQIISGSQQQWYTRDSNIGSWNGSVWNMVFSGVTGAPAQSFPTPPDTTLASTPVSRDAPFLYIDGSGKYRVFVPNARTNASGVDWSTADGRSIPIHDFYIAQPTSSSKSINRALAEGKNLILTPGVYNLANSIKVTHSDTVILGMGFATLTPKAGGAAITTGNAHGVMISGIIVDAGTTNSAVLVKIGSKGDHSASTSDPTTLNDVFFRIGGAHRGRANTSLEVNSSHVILDNIWAWRADHGNPGSVGWNVNTAAHGLVVNGNYVTAEGLAVEHYQKTQVQWNGNHGTTIFYQSELPYDPPSQASWKDGSHNGYASYAVAKSVTSHTAYGLGVYSNFTAGPDIVEDSAITAPIRPNVQFNDMVTFFLNGNGSITHIINSTGDAVHVGQTQSDLVSYPLTAG
;
A
#
# COMPACT_ATOMS: atom_id res chain seq x y z
N MET A 1 -3.52 53.71 17.80
CA MET A 1 -4.69 54.55 17.46
C MET A 1 -5.66 53.63 16.73
N GLN A 2 -6.61 53.46 17.26
CA GLN A 2 -8.04 53.56 17.58
C GLN A 2 -8.76 52.23 17.46
N ARG A 3 -9.29 51.82 18.59
CA ARG A 3 -10.32 50.79 18.76
C ARG A 3 -11.63 51.23 18.13
N ILE A 4 -12.50 50.29 17.68
CA ILE A 4 -13.97 50.39 17.91
C ILE A 4 -14.51 48.94 17.88
N ASN A 5 -15.18 48.56 18.99
CA ASN A 5 -16.15 47.46 19.12
C ASN A 5 -17.56 48.14 19.13
N PRO A 6 -18.62 47.55 18.63
CA PRO A 6 -19.71 47.32 19.58
C PRO A 6 -20.46 45.99 19.45
N SER A 7 -20.77 45.47 20.62
CA SER A 7 -21.77 44.48 20.98
C SER A 7 -23.21 44.86 20.63
N VAL A 8 -24.04 43.92 20.14
CA VAL A 8 -25.49 44.01 20.19
C VAL A 8 -26.05 42.71 20.79
N ARG A 9 -26.69 42.87 21.95
CA ARG A 9 -27.59 41.88 22.60
C ARG A 9 -28.99 42.01 21.99
N ILE A 10 -29.64 40.89 21.68
CA ILE A 10 -31.11 40.84 21.58
C ILE A 10 -31.63 39.67 22.43
N ARG A 11 -32.72 40.03 23.16
CA ARG A 11 -33.38 39.32 24.25
C ARG A 11 -34.23 38.14 23.75
N GLY A 12 -34.42 37.19 24.67
CA GLY A 12 -35.31 36.05 24.51
C GLY A 12 -36.82 36.39 24.57
N ALA A 13 -37.60 35.48 24.05
CA ALA A 13 -39.03 35.37 24.31
C ALA A 13 -39.40 33.91 24.58
N ALA A 14 -39.92 33.69 25.77
CA ALA A 14 -40.49 32.43 26.22
C ALA A 14 -41.92 32.27 25.68
N PHE A 15 -42.29 31.09 25.22
CA PHE A 15 -43.69 30.72 25.02
C PHE A 15 -44.03 29.41 25.76
N ARG A 16 -45.17 29.50 26.46
CA ARG A 16 -45.71 28.56 27.45
C ARG A 16 -46.34 27.32 26.82
N ARG A 17 -46.30 26.26 27.60
CA ARG A 17 -46.99 24.98 27.49
C ARG A 17 -48.52 25.12 27.30
N ARG A 18 -49.11 24.23 26.52
CA ARG A 18 -50.42 23.62 26.78
C ARG A 18 -50.37 22.14 26.43
N GLY A 19 -50.66 21.30 27.41
CA GLY A 19 -50.79 19.87 27.26
C GLY A 19 -52.18 19.48 26.75
N PHE A 20 -52.24 18.35 26.08
CA PHE A 20 -53.47 17.57 25.94
C PHE A 20 -53.12 16.11 26.20
N ALA A 21 -53.73 15.57 27.23
CA ALA A 21 -53.74 14.16 27.56
C ALA A 21 -54.83 13.46 26.74
N TYR A 22 -54.51 12.37 26.10
CA TYR A 22 -55.49 11.34 25.72
C TYR A 22 -55.00 9.99 26.24
N ALA A 23 -55.80 9.46 27.17
CA ALA A 23 -55.70 8.10 27.60
C ALA A 23 -56.41 7.19 26.59
N LEU A 24 -55.81 6.11 26.17
CA LEU A 24 -56.48 4.98 25.55
C LEU A 24 -55.85 3.64 25.97
N ALA A 25 -56.75 2.73 26.21
CA ALA A 25 -56.67 1.50 26.95
C ALA A 25 -55.66 0.47 26.43
N VAL A 26 -55.07 -0.26 27.37
CA VAL A 26 -54.28 -1.48 27.22
C VAL A 26 -55.18 -2.63 26.77
N ALA A 27 -54.88 -3.24 25.64
CA ALA A 27 -55.24 -4.63 25.33
C ALA A 27 -53.96 -5.40 25.11
N GLY A 28 -53.62 -6.25 26.07
CA GLY A 28 -52.47 -7.12 26.00
C GLY A 28 -52.64 -8.20 24.94
N LEU A 29 -51.71 -8.27 23.99
CA LEU A 29 -51.38 -9.48 23.24
C LEU A 29 -49.91 -9.82 23.53
N ALA A 30 -49.67 -10.84 24.30
CA ALA A 30 -48.37 -11.45 24.43
C ALA A 30 -48.05 -12.15 23.11
N MET A 31 -47.28 -11.51 22.23
CA MET A 31 -46.57 -12.16 21.13
C MET A 31 -45.24 -12.67 21.68
N ALA A 32 -45.12 -14.00 21.73
CA ALA A 32 -43.83 -14.66 21.89
C ALA A 32 -42.92 -14.23 20.74
N ALA A 33 -41.98 -13.34 21.01
CA ALA A 33 -40.88 -13.04 20.08
C ALA A 33 -40.00 -14.29 20.03
N SER A 34 -40.26 -15.18 19.07
CA SER A 34 -39.28 -16.13 18.63
C SER A 34 -38.13 -15.29 18.03
N SER A 35 -36.99 -15.25 18.69
CA SER A 35 -35.74 -14.75 18.13
C SER A 35 -35.41 -15.62 16.91
N ALA A 36 -35.88 -15.20 15.75
CA ALA A 36 -35.39 -15.71 14.48
C ALA A 36 -33.90 -15.35 14.43
N VAL A 37 -33.05 -16.32 14.68
CA VAL A 37 -31.65 -16.27 14.27
C VAL A 37 -31.71 -16.00 12.76
N PRO A 38 -31.10 -14.91 12.24
CA PRO A 38 -31.07 -14.73 10.81
C PRO A 38 -30.41 -15.96 10.20
N ALA A 39 -31.19 -16.69 9.42
CA ALA A 39 -30.67 -17.76 8.58
C ALA A 39 -29.61 -17.09 7.70
N TYR A 40 -28.43 -17.71 7.66
CA TYR A 40 -27.43 -17.36 6.65
C TYR A 40 -28.15 -17.36 5.31
N ALA A 41 -27.98 -16.28 4.55
CA ALA A 41 -28.40 -16.25 3.16
C ALA A 41 -27.80 -17.49 2.48
N SER A 42 -28.66 -18.29 1.89
CA SER A 42 -28.34 -19.48 1.12
C SER A 42 -27.20 -19.19 0.16
N GLY A 43 -26.25 -20.08 0.11
CA GLY A 43 -24.97 -20.12 -0.60
C GLY A 43 -24.72 -19.02 -1.61
N THR A 44 -23.54 -18.39 -1.48
CA THR A 44 -23.00 -17.46 -2.47
C THR A 44 -23.13 -18.08 -3.85
N SER A 45 -23.83 -17.41 -4.76
CA SER A 45 -23.93 -17.88 -6.16
C SER A 45 -22.55 -17.78 -6.80
N ASP A 46 -22.05 -18.89 -7.33
CA ASP A 46 -20.74 -18.91 -7.98
C ASP A 46 -20.69 -18.01 -9.23
N THR A 47 -21.83 -17.75 -9.85
CA THR A 47 -21.93 -16.97 -11.08
C THR A 47 -22.31 -15.50 -10.87
N ASN A 48 -22.80 -15.15 -9.69
CA ASN A 48 -23.20 -13.78 -9.34
C ASN A 48 -23.05 -13.53 -7.83
N PRO A 49 -21.83 -13.48 -7.32
CA PRO A 49 -21.58 -13.17 -5.91
C PRO A 49 -21.96 -11.74 -5.58
N ASP A 50 -22.50 -11.51 -4.38
CA ASP A 50 -22.78 -10.16 -3.89
C ASP A 50 -21.55 -9.57 -3.23
N PHE A 51 -20.86 -8.69 -3.94
CA PHE A 51 -19.72 -7.93 -3.41
C PHE A 51 -20.12 -6.59 -2.77
N GLY A 52 -21.40 -6.26 -2.70
CA GLY A 52 -21.91 -5.03 -2.11
C GLY A 52 -21.79 -3.79 -3.03
N PRO A 53 -22.27 -2.64 -2.54
CA PRO A 53 -22.51 -1.46 -3.38
C PRO A 53 -21.24 -0.72 -3.84
N ASN A 54 -20.10 -0.97 -3.20
CA ASN A 54 -18.84 -0.29 -3.52
C ASN A 54 -17.96 -1.08 -4.51
N VAL A 55 -18.52 -2.14 -5.10
CA VAL A 55 -17.89 -2.89 -6.19
C VAL A 55 -18.69 -2.67 -7.46
N THR A 56 -18.04 -2.16 -8.49
CA THR A 56 -18.62 -2.06 -9.83
C THR A 56 -18.00 -3.11 -10.73
N VAL A 57 -18.84 -3.93 -11.34
CA VAL A 57 -18.39 -4.94 -12.32
C VAL A 57 -18.76 -4.44 -13.71
N PHE A 58 -17.76 -4.14 -14.51
CA PHE A 58 -17.93 -3.74 -15.90
C PHE A 58 -18.05 -4.96 -16.81
N ASP A 59 -18.94 -4.85 -17.78
CA ASP A 59 -19.17 -5.83 -18.82
C ASP A 59 -18.77 -5.23 -20.19
N PRO A 60 -18.19 -5.99 -21.13
CA PRO A 60 -17.75 -5.46 -22.41
C PRO A 60 -18.84 -4.80 -23.28
N SER A 61 -20.11 -5.01 -22.94
CA SER A 61 -21.24 -4.34 -23.61
C SER A 61 -21.53 -2.92 -23.09
N MET A 62 -20.91 -2.52 -21.96
CA MET A 62 -21.07 -1.17 -21.39
C MET A 62 -20.34 -0.14 -22.25
N SER A 63 -20.91 1.07 -22.35
CA SER A 63 -20.26 2.16 -23.08
C SER A 63 -19.03 2.67 -22.32
N THR A 64 -18.02 3.14 -23.05
CA THR A 64 -16.86 3.82 -22.43
C THR A 64 -17.26 5.07 -21.66
N ALA A 65 -18.33 5.74 -22.07
CA ALA A 65 -18.88 6.89 -21.35
C ALA A 65 -19.37 6.52 -19.93
N ASP A 66 -20.08 5.40 -19.78
CA ASP A 66 -20.55 4.93 -18.47
C ASP A 66 -19.38 4.48 -17.59
N ILE A 67 -18.38 3.81 -18.17
CA ILE A 67 -17.16 3.40 -17.49
C ILE A 67 -16.40 4.64 -16.98
N ASN A 68 -16.16 5.61 -17.85
CA ASN A 68 -15.45 6.85 -17.52
C ASN A 68 -16.19 7.67 -16.46
N ALA A 69 -17.52 7.70 -16.49
CA ALA A 69 -18.33 8.36 -15.47
C ALA A 69 -18.16 7.71 -14.08
N ALA A 70 -18.03 6.38 -14.01
CA ALA A 70 -17.77 5.67 -12.75
C ALA A 70 -16.40 6.02 -12.19
N PHE A 71 -15.36 6.09 -13.01
CA PHE A 71 -14.02 6.54 -12.58
C PHE A 71 -14.05 7.98 -12.09
N ALA A 72 -14.67 8.90 -12.83
CA ALA A 72 -14.78 10.30 -12.45
C ALA A 72 -15.49 10.50 -11.10
N ALA A 73 -16.52 9.69 -10.82
CA ALA A 73 -17.23 9.72 -9.55
C ALA A 73 -16.34 9.28 -8.37
N ALA A 74 -15.53 8.23 -8.54
CA ALA A 74 -14.61 7.75 -7.51
C ALA A 74 -13.35 8.62 -7.38
N GLY A 75 -12.86 9.20 -8.47
CA GLY A 75 -11.65 10.03 -8.51
C GLY A 75 -11.70 11.30 -7.67
N SER A 76 -12.91 11.76 -7.29
CA SER A 76 -13.11 12.96 -6.47
C SER A 76 -12.89 12.75 -4.96
N ASP A 77 -12.60 11.54 -4.49
CA ASP A 77 -12.43 11.25 -3.07
C ASP A 77 -11.15 11.88 -2.52
N SER A 78 -11.26 12.44 -1.30
CA SER A 78 -10.09 13.01 -0.61
C SER A 78 -9.20 11.94 0.03
N GLN A 79 -7.94 12.28 0.26
CA GLN A 79 -6.91 11.40 0.85
C GLN A 79 -7.33 10.71 2.16
N PHE A 80 -8.20 11.32 2.95
CA PHE A 80 -8.65 10.77 4.24
C PHE A 80 -10.15 10.48 4.28
N SER A 81 -10.77 10.27 3.11
CA SER A 81 -12.17 9.88 3.02
C SER A 81 -12.40 8.46 3.57
N SER A 82 -13.67 8.16 3.86
CA SER A 82 -14.09 6.80 4.21
C SER A 82 -14.52 5.98 3.00
N SER A 83 -14.58 6.58 1.82
CA SER A 83 -14.93 5.91 0.56
C SER A 83 -13.89 4.85 0.18
N ARG A 84 -14.35 3.79 -0.44
CA ARG A 84 -13.53 2.68 -0.95
C ARG A 84 -14.20 2.13 -2.18
N HIS A 85 -13.44 1.92 -3.27
CA HIS A 85 -13.99 1.47 -4.55
C HIS A 85 -13.21 0.30 -5.11
N ALA A 86 -13.90 -0.67 -5.68
CA ALA A 86 -13.29 -1.71 -6.50
C ALA A 86 -13.99 -1.76 -7.86
N PHE A 87 -13.21 -1.62 -8.93
CA PHE A 87 -13.65 -1.72 -10.31
C PHE A 87 -13.13 -3.02 -10.90
N LEU A 88 -14.05 -3.88 -11.33
CA LEU A 88 -13.75 -5.21 -11.83
C LEU A 88 -14.20 -5.31 -13.29
N PHE A 89 -13.30 -5.71 -14.17
CA PHE A 89 -13.57 -5.85 -15.59
C PHE A 89 -13.73 -7.33 -15.97
N LYS A 90 -14.91 -7.74 -16.43
CA LYS A 90 -15.13 -9.08 -16.98
C LYS A 90 -14.22 -9.32 -18.20
N PRO A 91 -13.90 -10.60 -18.54
CA PRO A 91 -13.15 -10.90 -19.75
C PRO A 91 -13.75 -10.25 -21.00
N GLY A 92 -12.90 -9.60 -21.80
CA GLY A 92 -13.28 -8.92 -23.05
C GLY A 92 -12.46 -7.67 -23.32
N THR A 93 -12.82 -6.96 -24.38
CA THR A 93 -12.16 -5.72 -24.83
C THR A 93 -13.07 -4.53 -24.55
N TYR A 94 -12.51 -3.48 -24.01
CA TYR A 94 -13.20 -2.23 -23.64
C TYR A 94 -12.58 -1.07 -24.42
N GLY A 95 -13.44 -0.28 -25.08
CA GLY A 95 -13.03 0.82 -25.92
C GLY A 95 -12.46 0.38 -27.27
N SER A 96 -12.09 1.35 -28.08
CA SER A 96 -11.59 1.18 -29.44
C SER A 96 -10.11 1.57 -29.53
N ALA A 97 -9.31 0.78 -30.26
CA ALA A 97 -7.94 1.13 -30.61
C ALA A 97 -7.85 2.22 -31.71
N ALA A 98 -8.98 2.61 -32.30
CA ALA A 98 -9.00 3.67 -33.30
C ALA A 98 -8.54 5.02 -32.68
N GLY A 99 -7.57 5.66 -33.30
CA GLY A 99 -7.00 6.92 -32.79
C GLY A 99 -5.84 6.73 -31.80
N GLN A 100 -5.30 5.52 -31.64
CA GLN A 100 -4.17 5.26 -30.76
C GLN A 100 -2.93 6.14 -31.05
N ASP A 101 -2.72 6.51 -32.32
CA ASP A 101 -1.62 7.39 -32.74
C ASP A 101 -1.94 8.89 -32.54
N ASN A 102 -3.16 9.23 -32.14
CA ASN A 102 -3.58 10.59 -31.82
C ASN A 102 -4.58 10.61 -30.64
N PRO A 103 -4.12 10.35 -29.43
CA PRO A 103 -4.96 10.23 -28.22
C PRO A 103 -5.85 11.45 -27.96
N ALA A 104 -5.40 12.66 -28.34
CA ALA A 104 -6.16 13.90 -28.12
C ALA A 104 -7.51 13.92 -28.85
N THR A 105 -7.62 13.20 -29.96
CA THR A 105 -8.83 13.12 -30.80
C THR A 105 -9.49 11.76 -30.80
N ALA A 106 -8.92 10.80 -30.07
CA ALA A 106 -9.48 9.46 -29.95
C ALA A 106 -10.89 9.51 -29.34
N THR A 107 -11.78 8.69 -29.89
CA THR A 107 -13.14 8.53 -29.39
C THR A 107 -13.35 7.09 -28.94
N ASP A 108 -14.35 6.85 -28.10
CA ASP A 108 -14.66 5.53 -27.57
C ASP A 108 -13.46 4.84 -26.90
N VAL A 109 -12.76 5.57 -26.03
CA VAL A 109 -11.65 5.07 -25.21
C VAL A 109 -12.01 5.10 -23.74
N VAL A 110 -11.48 4.14 -22.98
CA VAL A 110 -11.54 4.19 -21.52
C VAL A 110 -10.55 5.27 -21.05
N ASN A 111 -11.00 6.18 -20.22
CA ASN A 111 -10.17 7.23 -19.62
C ASN A 111 -10.49 7.36 -18.14
N GLY A 112 -9.83 6.52 -17.33
CA GLY A 112 -10.05 6.42 -15.88
C GLY A 112 -8.89 6.98 -15.08
N ASP A 113 -9.04 8.20 -14.53
CA ASP A 113 -8.12 8.70 -13.51
C ASP A 113 -8.47 8.07 -12.16
N ILE A 114 -7.51 7.37 -11.55
CA ILE A 114 -7.73 6.62 -10.31
C ILE A 114 -7.46 7.50 -9.10
N GLY A 115 -8.51 7.73 -8.30
CA GLY A 115 -8.42 8.41 -7.01
C GLY A 115 -7.98 7.50 -5.85
N TYR A 116 -8.02 8.06 -4.64
CA TYR A 116 -7.68 7.32 -3.41
C TYR A 116 -8.60 6.12 -3.19
N TYR A 117 -8.04 5.06 -2.62
CA TYR A 117 -8.74 3.84 -2.21
C TYR A 117 -9.51 3.15 -3.34
N THR A 118 -9.01 3.26 -4.54
CA THR A 118 -9.59 2.63 -5.71
C THR A 118 -8.68 1.50 -6.20
N SER A 119 -9.21 0.28 -6.22
CA SER A 119 -8.57 -0.86 -6.87
C SER A 119 -9.24 -1.20 -8.18
N VAL A 120 -8.45 -1.49 -9.21
CA VAL A 120 -8.94 -1.91 -10.52
C VAL A 120 -8.35 -3.26 -10.87
N ALA A 121 -9.19 -4.22 -11.30
CA ALA A 121 -8.71 -5.54 -11.66
C ALA A 121 -9.50 -6.16 -12.82
N GLY A 122 -8.80 -6.90 -13.67
CA GLY A 122 -9.41 -7.79 -14.65
C GLY A 122 -9.82 -9.12 -14.03
N LEU A 123 -10.98 -9.63 -14.42
CA LEU A 123 -11.56 -10.90 -13.94
C LEU A 123 -11.25 -12.06 -14.90
N SER A 124 -10.03 -12.15 -15.41
CA SER A 124 -9.61 -13.25 -16.29
C SER A 124 -8.50 -14.08 -15.65
N GLU A 125 -8.26 -15.28 -16.16
CA GLU A 125 -7.18 -16.16 -15.68
C GLU A 125 -5.79 -15.56 -15.93
N THR A 126 -5.65 -14.76 -16.98
CA THR A 126 -4.42 -14.07 -17.34
C THR A 126 -4.70 -12.61 -17.70
N PRO A 127 -3.73 -11.71 -17.61
CA PRO A 127 -3.92 -10.31 -18.00
C PRO A 127 -4.49 -10.10 -19.39
N ASN A 128 -4.14 -10.99 -20.34
CA ASN A 128 -4.56 -10.88 -21.73
C ASN A 128 -6.05 -11.16 -21.99
N GLY A 129 -6.78 -11.65 -20.98
CA GLY A 129 -8.22 -11.88 -21.12
C GLY A 129 -9.08 -10.63 -20.94
N VAL A 130 -8.50 -9.52 -20.44
CA VAL A 130 -9.16 -8.20 -20.34
C VAL A 130 -8.28 -7.18 -21.02
N THR A 131 -8.76 -6.52 -22.08
CA THR A 131 -8.02 -5.48 -22.80
C THR A 131 -8.72 -4.14 -22.67
N ILE A 132 -7.99 -3.14 -22.21
CA ILE A 132 -8.43 -1.75 -22.12
C ILE A 132 -7.76 -0.96 -23.25
N ASN A 133 -8.53 -0.47 -24.21
CA ASN A 133 -8.08 0.55 -25.16
C ASN A 133 -8.33 1.91 -24.54
N GLY A 134 -7.27 2.57 -24.12
CA GLY A 134 -7.36 3.82 -23.38
C GLY A 134 -6.32 3.92 -22.30
N ALA A 135 -6.71 4.49 -21.15
CA ALA A 135 -5.85 4.60 -19.98
C ALA A 135 -6.64 4.42 -18.68
N ILE A 136 -6.07 3.61 -17.79
CA ILE A 136 -6.40 3.64 -16.36
C ILE A 136 -5.15 4.19 -15.69
N HIS A 137 -5.19 5.45 -15.29
CA HIS A 137 -4.01 6.25 -15.00
C HIS A 137 -4.09 6.97 -13.66
N SER A 138 -2.98 7.50 -13.19
CA SER A 138 -2.88 8.35 -12.02
C SER A 138 -2.09 9.59 -12.37
N GLU A 139 -2.65 10.77 -12.10
CA GLU A 139 -2.07 12.07 -12.43
C GLU A 139 -1.49 12.77 -11.21
N GLY A 140 -0.58 13.71 -11.45
CA GLY A 140 -0.11 14.65 -10.42
C GLY A 140 -1.25 15.53 -9.90
N GLN A 141 -1.17 15.91 -8.64
CA GLN A 141 -2.18 16.70 -7.96
C GLN A 141 -1.61 18.02 -7.43
N GLN A 142 -2.41 19.07 -7.46
CA GLN A 142 -2.09 20.30 -6.78
C GLN A 142 -2.37 20.14 -5.28
N THR A 143 -1.34 20.15 -4.45
CA THR A 143 -1.44 19.94 -3.01
C THR A 143 -1.57 21.24 -2.22
N LYS A 144 -1.04 22.35 -2.76
CA LYS A 144 -1.05 23.68 -2.13
C LYS A 144 -1.43 24.76 -3.14
N PRO A 145 -2.70 24.90 -3.49
CA PRO A 145 -3.16 25.90 -4.44
C PRO A 145 -2.69 27.32 -4.07
N GLY A 146 -1.96 27.96 -5.01
CA GLY A 146 -1.40 29.30 -4.82
C GLY A 146 0.02 29.33 -4.24
N ASP A 147 0.63 28.17 -3.94
CA ASP A 147 2.07 28.07 -3.70
C ASP A 147 2.81 28.16 -5.05
N PRO A 148 3.76 29.09 -5.23
CA PRO A 148 4.47 29.22 -6.50
C PRO A 148 5.39 28.03 -6.83
N TRP A 149 5.63 27.14 -5.86
CA TRP A 149 6.40 25.91 -6.02
C TRP A 149 5.52 24.67 -6.24
N ASP A 150 4.22 24.79 -6.01
CA ASP A 150 3.23 23.75 -6.32
C ASP A 150 2.67 24.00 -7.72
N ASP A 151 3.30 23.41 -8.70
CA ASP A 151 2.92 23.52 -10.09
C ASP A 151 1.71 22.63 -10.47
N GLY A 152 1.14 21.94 -9.48
CA GLY A 152 -0.05 21.10 -9.66
C GLY A 152 0.23 19.69 -10.14
N ASP A 153 1.48 19.25 -10.10
CA ASP A 153 1.89 17.94 -10.65
C ASP A 153 2.54 17.03 -9.63
N GLU A 154 2.46 17.37 -8.36
CA GLU A 154 3.04 16.57 -7.29
C GLU A 154 2.27 15.25 -7.12
N ALA A 155 2.98 14.14 -7.00
CA ALA A 155 2.41 12.83 -6.73
C ALA A 155 2.84 12.24 -5.37
N LEU A 156 3.48 13.05 -4.50
CA LEU A 156 3.95 12.60 -3.18
C LEU A 156 2.84 12.07 -2.28
N ASN A 157 1.58 12.47 -2.52
CA ASN A 157 0.41 11.99 -1.79
C ASN A 157 -0.46 11.01 -2.59
N ASN A 158 -0.02 10.56 -3.76
CA ASN A 158 -0.80 9.64 -4.60
C ASN A 158 -0.70 8.19 -4.10
N PHE A 159 -1.34 7.93 -2.96
CA PHE A 159 -1.37 6.64 -2.27
C PHE A 159 -2.64 5.84 -2.56
N TRP A 160 -2.64 4.55 -2.18
CA TRP A 160 -3.80 3.65 -2.11
C TRP A 160 -4.60 3.56 -3.40
N ARG A 161 -3.91 3.24 -4.49
CA ARG A 161 -4.48 2.93 -5.80
C ARG A 161 -3.81 1.67 -6.34
N SER A 162 -4.53 0.88 -7.13
CA SER A 162 -3.93 -0.32 -7.71
C SER A 162 -4.55 -0.68 -9.05
N LEU A 163 -3.74 -1.28 -9.90
CA LEU A 163 -4.15 -1.84 -11.17
C LEU A 163 -3.61 -3.27 -11.27
N ALA A 164 -4.50 -4.22 -11.58
CA ALA A 164 -4.13 -5.62 -11.57
C ALA A 164 -4.81 -6.45 -12.67
N ASN A 165 -4.11 -7.48 -13.13
CA ASN A 165 -4.61 -8.59 -13.95
C ASN A 165 -5.38 -8.17 -15.21
N LEU A 166 -4.84 -7.21 -15.97
CA LEU A 166 -5.39 -6.77 -17.24
C LEU A 166 -4.32 -6.25 -18.20
N THR A 167 -4.69 -6.10 -19.47
CA THR A 167 -3.89 -5.48 -20.52
C THR A 167 -4.37 -4.05 -20.75
N VAL A 168 -3.44 -3.11 -20.88
CA VAL A 168 -3.69 -1.74 -21.32
C VAL A 168 -2.98 -1.51 -22.65
N ASN A 169 -3.73 -1.15 -23.69
CA ASN A 169 -3.23 -0.51 -24.89
C ASN A 169 -3.32 1.01 -24.67
N PRO A 170 -2.21 1.70 -24.37
CA PRO A 170 -2.27 3.07 -23.89
C PRO A 170 -2.75 4.05 -24.95
N ILE A 171 -3.88 4.68 -24.69
CA ILE A 171 -4.44 5.82 -25.43
C ILE A 171 -4.85 6.85 -24.40
N GLN A 172 -3.87 7.50 -23.80
CA GLN A 172 -4.10 8.42 -22.69
C GLN A 172 -4.49 9.80 -23.21
N GLN A 173 -5.74 10.19 -22.95
CA GLN A 173 -6.25 11.49 -23.32
C GLN A 173 -5.64 12.60 -22.43
N PRO A 174 -5.61 13.86 -22.94
CA PRO A 174 -5.20 15.00 -22.15
C PRO A 174 -6.06 15.18 -20.89
N THR A 175 -5.43 15.58 -19.81
CA THR A 175 -6.13 15.94 -18.58
C THR A 175 -6.58 17.40 -18.60
N ALA A 176 -7.43 17.81 -17.66
CA ALA A 176 -7.81 19.21 -17.49
C ALA A 176 -6.59 20.09 -17.14
N THR A 177 -5.61 19.56 -16.42
CA THR A 177 -4.35 20.24 -16.09
C THR A 177 -3.51 20.47 -17.34
N ASP A 178 -3.39 19.50 -18.22
CA ASP A 178 -2.72 19.64 -19.51
C ASP A 178 -3.35 20.77 -20.33
N ALA A 179 -4.68 20.78 -20.43
CA ALA A 179 -5.41 21.82 -21.17
C ALA A 179 -5.23 23.22 -20.57
N ALA A 180 -5.19 23.35 -19.24
CA ALA A 180 -5.02 24.62 -18.56
C ALA A 180 -3.62 25.23 -18.75
N ARG A 181 -2.59 24.40 -18.95
CA ARG A 181 -1.21 24.85 -19.13
C ARG A 181 -0.85 25.17 -20.57
N ALA A 182 -1.75 24.94 -21.53
CA ALA A 182 -1.56 25.26 -22.96
C ALA A 182 -0.20 24.79 -23.51
N PHE A 183 0.21 23.55 -23.18
CA PHE A 183 1.47 23.00 -23.67
C PHE A 183 1.45 22.86 -25.18
N PRO A 184 2.37 23.53 -25.91
CA PRO A 184 2.36 23.52 -27.37
C PRO A 184 2.84 22.20 -27.98
N GLU A 185 3.38 21.27 -27.19
CA GLU A 185 4.04 20.05 -27.66
C GLU A 185 3.14 18.79 -27.55
N GLY A 186 1.87 18.94 -27.79
CA GLY A 186 0.99 17.78 -27.81
C GLY A 186 0.70 17.25 -26.40
N VAL A 187 -0.49 17.40 -26.04
CA VAL A 187 -1.09 17.13 -24.73
C VAL A 187 -1.22 15.65 -24.44
N ALA A 188 -0.92 14.80 -25.40
CA ALA A 188 -0.98 13.36 -25.24
C ALA A 188 0.22 12.71 -25.90
N ASP A 189 0.95 11.93 -25.13
CA ASP A 189 2.01 11.09 -25.65
C ASP A 189 1.39 9.78 -26.17
N PRO A 190 1.44 9.50 -27.50
CA PRO A 190 0.94 8.24 -28.03
C PRO A 190 1.63 7.05 -27.36
N HIS A 191 0.86 6.01 -27.03
CA HIS A 191 1.34 4.77 -26.46
C HIS A 191 2.02 4.90 -25.06
N VAL A 192 1.78 5.95 -24.32
CA VAL A 192 2.27 6.13 -22.95
C VAL A 192 1.12 6.05 -21.95
N LEU A 193 1.26 5.19 -20.94
CA LEU A 193 0.41 5.16 -19.75
C LEU A 193 1.09 5.94 -18.62
N ARG A 194 0.38 6.84 -17.94
CA ARG A 194 0.90 7.53 -16.76
C ARG A 194 0.43 6.88 -15.47
N TRP A 195 1.38 6.58 -14.61
CA TRP A 195 1.17 6.06 -13.26
C TRP A 195 1.98 6.87 -12.27
N ALA A 196 1.60 8.15 -12.09
CA ALA A 196 2.26 9.10 -11.20
C ALA A 196 1.81 8.86 -9.76
N VAL A 197 2.59 8.07 -9.02
CA VAL A 197 2.23 7.58 -7.70
C VAL A 197 3.38 7.63 -6.71
N SER A 198 3.04 7.47 -5.45
CA SER A 198 3.94 7.18 -4.34
C SER A 198 3.58 5.82 -3.70
N GLN A 199 3.90 5.60 -2.43
CA GLN A 199 3.74 4.33 -1.74
C GLN A 199 2.31 3.76 -1.84
N ALA A 200 2.17 2.45 -1.62
CA ALA A 200 0.88 1.74 -1.61
C ALA A 200 0.06 1.85 -2.92
N SER A 201 0.77 1.87 -4.06
CA SER A 201 0.13 2.00 -5.37
C SER A 201 0.69 0.98 -6.38
N PRO A 202 0.47 -0.33 -6.16
CA PRO A 202 1.06 -1.38 -6.96
C PRO A 202 0.41 -1.56 -8.34
N LEU A 203 1.26 -1.95 -9.30
CA LEU A 203 0.89 -2.60 -10.55
C LEU A 203 1.23 -4.09 -10.43
N ARG A 204 0.23 -4.99 -10.55
CA ARG A 204 0.45 -6.44 -10.45
C ARG A 204 -0.20 -7.19 -11.60
N ARG A 205 0.55 -8.06 -12.27
CA ARG A 205 0.02 -8.85 -13.40
C ARG A 205 -0.63 -7.94 -14.44
N VAL A 206 0.04 -6.85 -14.82
CA VAL A 206 -0.44 -5.92 -15.84
C VAL A 206 0.39 -6.08 -17.10
N ASN A 207 -0.26 -6.11 -18.26
CA ASN A 207 0.39 -6.04 -19.56
C ASN A 207 0.18 -4.65 -20.16
N ILE A 208 1.23 -3.85 -20.25
CA ILE A 208 1.19 -2.51 -20.86
C ILE A 208 1.80 -2.61 -22.25
N GLU A 209 0.96 -2.42 -23.28
CA GLU A 209 1.35 -2.48 -24.69
C GLU A 209 1.88 -1.13 -25.18
N GLY A 210 2.85 -0.58 -24.47
CA GLY A 210 3.45 0.72 -24.74
C GLY A 210 4.45 1.09 -23.65
N ASP A 211 4.69 2.40 -23.50
CA ASP A 211 5.53 2.99 -22.48
C ASP A 211 4.75 3.22 -21.16
N LEU A 212 5.49 3.31 -20.06
CA LEU A 212 4.96 3.63 -18.75
C LEU A 212 5.73 4.80 -18.13
N SER A 213 5.04 5.89 -17.82
CA SER A 213 5.59 7.01 -17.06
C SER A 213 5.18 6.89 -15.59
N VAL A 214 6.17 6.80 -14.66
CA VAL A 214 5.90 6.61 -13.23
C VAL A 214 6.08 7.88 -12.40
N PHE A 215 5.99 9.04 -13.05
CA PHE A 215 6.12 10.36 -12.43
C PHE A 215 5.10 11.35 -13.01
N PRO A 216 4.85 12.49 -12.33
CA PRO A 216 4.01 13.55 -12.87
C PRO A 216 4.58 14.13 -14.16
N ARG A 217 3.72 14.44 -15.12
CA ARG A 217 4.13 14.87 -16.47
C ARG A 217 5.11 16.05 -16.48
N PHE A 218 4.98 16.97 -15.53
CA PHE A 218 5.73 18.21 -15.55
C PHE A 218 6.91 18.25 -14.57
N GLY A 219 7.33 17.11 -14.06
CA GLY A 219 8.61 16.96 -13.39
C GLY A 219 8.62 17.26 -11.89
N SER A 220 7.46 17.44 -11.26
CA SER A 220 7.36 17.46 -9.80
C SER A 220 7.59 16.07 -9.21
N PHE A 221 7.53 15.95 -7.87
CA PHE A 221 8.03 14.79 -7.17
C PHE A 221 7.04 13.63 -7.08
N SER A 222 7.59 12.41 -7.06
CA SER A 222 6.93 11.14 -6.70
C SER A 222 7.86 10.35 -5.79
N SER A 223 7.32 9.60 -4.85
CA SER A 223 8.11 8.93 -3.82
C SER A 223 7.72 7.48 -3.60
N GLY A 224 8.19 6.61 -4.48
CA GLY A 224 7.97 5.19 -4.38
C GLY A 224 6.87 4.65 -5.28
N GLY A 225 6.90 3.36 -5.45
CA GLY A 225 5.94 2.60 -6.23
C GLY A 225 6.43 1.18 -6.43
N TYR A 226 5.59 0.36 -7.06
CA TYR A 226 5.81 -1.06 -7.09
C TYR A 226 5.23 -1.71 -8.34
N ILE A 227 6.04 -2.54 -9.01
CA ILE A 227 5.61 -3.41 -10.12
C ILE A 227 6.00 -4.85 -9.81
N ALA A 228 5.05 -5.79 -9.99
CA ALA A 228 5.34 -7.22 -9.88
C ALA A 228 4.62 -8.02 -10.97
N ASN A 229 5.31 -9.05 -11.47
CA ASN A 229 4.77 -10.03 -12.41
C ASN A 229 4.04 -9.38 -13.59
N SER A 230 4.63 -8.32 -14.16
CA SER A 230 4.02 -7.47 -15.18
C SER A 230 4.91 -7.33 -16.40
N THR A 231 4.30 -7.02 -17.54
CA THR A 231 5.01 -6.71 -18.78
C THR A 231 4.77 -5.26 -19.17
N VAL A 232 5.85 -4.56 -19.52
CA VAL A 232 5.80 -3.25 -20.18
C VAL A 232 6.57 -3.39 -21.48
N SER A 233 5.87 -3.38 -22.63
CA SER A 233 6.50 -3.67 -23.93
C SER A 233 7.47 -2.58 -24.38
N GLY A 234 7.23 -1.34 -23.95
CA GLY A 234 8.07 -0.18 -24.20
C GLY A 234 9.00 0.15 -23.04
N GLN A 235 9.28 1.44 -22.88
CA GLN A 235 10.16 1.98 -21.85
C GLN A 235 9.39 2.36 -20.59
N ILE A 236 9.96 2.10 -19.41
CA ILE A 236 9.53 2.74 -18.17
C ILE A 236 10.34 4.01 -17.96
N ILE A 237 9.66 5.14 -17.81
CA ILE A 237 10.26 6.47 -17.67
C ILE A 237 10.08 6.90 -16.21
N SER A 238 11.18 6.94 -15.45
CA SER A 238 11.13 7.26 -14.02
C SER A 238 11.03 8.76 -13.73
N GLY A 239 11.63 9.60 -14.60
CA GLY A 239 11.62 11.06 -14.43
C GLY A 239 12.06 11.51 -13.05
N SER A 240 11.18 12.17 -12.33
CA SER A 240 11.38 12.66 -10.96
C SER A 240 11.00 11.65 -9.86
N GLN A 241 10.69 10.41 -10.20
CA GLN A 241 10.42 9.35 -9.23
C GLN A 241 11.65 9.09 -8.36
N GLN A 242 11.52 9.26 -7.06
CA GLN A 242 12.63 9.24 -6.12
C GLN A 242 13.17 7.83 -5.87
N GLN A 243 12.26 6.84 -5.76
CA GLN A 243 12.59 5.44 -5.54
C GLN A 243 11.52 4.52 -6.14
N TRP A 244 11.92 3.32 -6.55
CA TRP A 244 10.98 2.38 -7.17
C TRP A 244 11.46 0.93 -7.03
N TYR A 245 10.53 0.00 -6.89
CA TYR A 245 10.84 -1.42 -6.89
C TYR A 245 10.06 -2.17 -7.98
N THR A 246 10.79 -2.95 -8.76
CA THR A 246 10.24 -3.85 -9.79
C THR A 246 10.75 -5.26 -9.58
N ARG A 247 9.84 -6.26 -9.52
CA ARG A 247 10.24 -7.67 -9.41
C ARG A 247 9.54 -8.56 -10.43
N ASP A 248 10.22 -9.64 -10.81
CA ASP A 248 9.68 -10.74 -11.62
C ASP A 248 8.89 -10.28 -12.85
N SER A 249 9.40 -9.30 -13.57
CA SER A 249 8.71 -8.61 -14.65
C SER A 249 9.52 -8.59 -15.95
N ASN A 250 8.86 -8.32 -17.08
CA ASN A 250 9.50 -8.10 -18.37
C ASN A 250 9.28 -6.65 -18.79
N ILE A 251 10.35 -5.90 -19.00
CA ILE A 251 10.27 -4.50 -19.47
C ILE A 251 11.12 -4.32 -20.72
N GLY A 252 10.70 -3.42 -21.62
CA GLY A 252 11.51 -3.09 -22.79
C GLY A 252 12.80 -2.39 -22.40
N SER A 253 12.72 -1.39 -21.53
CA SER A 253 13.87 -0.72 -20.91
C SER A 253 13.43 0.13 -19.72
N TRP A 254 14.42 0.64 -18.97
CA TRP A 254 14.23 1.64 -17.90
C TRP A 254 15.00 2.91 -18.22
N ASN A 255 14.42 4.07 -17.97
CA ASN A 255 15.03 5.36 -18.23
C ASN A 255 14.91 6.31 -17.04
N GLY A 256 16.04 6.75 -16.53
CA GLY A 256 16.15 7.66 -15.42
C GLY A 256 16.27 6.95 -14.07
N SER A 257 16.87 7.64 -13.10
CA SER A 257 17.05 7.13 -11.73
C SER A 257 17.39 8.31 -10.84
N VAL A 258 16.73 8.41 -9.68
CA VAL A 258 16.95 9.54 -8.75
C VAL A 258 17.76 9.11 -7.54
N TRP A 259 17.22 8.26 -6.64
CA TRP A 259 17.93 7.89 -5.41
C TRP A 259 18.11 6.37 -5.22
N ASN A 260 17.07 5.59 -5.51
CA ASN A 260 17.06 4.17 -5.20
C ASN A 260 16.08 3.41 -6.10
N MET A 261 16.58 2.89 -7.23
CA MET A 261 15.81 2.07 -8.15
C MET A 261 16.26 0.62 -8.00
N VAL A 262 15.34 -0.26 -7.62
CA VAL A 262 15.64 -1.66 -7.31
C VAL A 262 14.90 -2.60 -8.24
N PHE A 263 15.63 -3.58 -8.76
CA PHE A 263 15.11 -4.58 -9.67
C PHE A 263 15.51 -5.98 -9.18
N SER A 264 14.58 -6.92 -9.12
CA SER A 264 14.89 -8.31 -8.85
C SER A 264 14.16 -9.23 -9.83
N GLY A 265 14.89 -10.10 -10.51
CA GLY A 265 14.32 -11.02 -11.49
C GLY A 265 13.62 -10.32 -12.66
N VAL A 266 14.11 -9.17 -13.11
CA VAL A 266 13.48 -8.36 -14.16
C VAL A 266 14.25 -8.50 -15.47
N THR A 267 13.58 -8.98 -16.52
CA THR A 267 14.10 -8.98 -17.88
C THR A 267 14.01 -7.56 -18.44
N GLY A 268 15.09 -7.03 -18.99
CA GLY A 268 15.16 -5.66 -19.51
C GLY A 268 15.51 -4.59 -18.46
N ALA A 269 15.79 -4.99 -17.21
CA ALA A 269 16.30 -4.08 -16.18
C ALA A 269 17.65 -3.48 -16.58
N PRO A 270 17.99 -2.28 -16.06
CA PRO A 270 19.35 -1.75 -16.18
C PRO A 270 20.36 -2.68 -15.49
N ALA A 271 21.62 -2.60 -15.91
CA ALA A 271 22.69 -3.29 -15.23
C ALA A 271 22.89 -2.72 -13.81
N GLN A 272 23.40 -3.55 -12.88
CA GLN A 272 23.85 -3.07 -11.57
C GLN A 272 24.82 -1.91 -11.74
N SER A 273 24.54 -0.77 -11.12
CA SER A 273 25.33 0.45 -11.32
C SER A 273 25.43 1.35 -10.08
N PHE A 274 24.68 1.04 -9.00
CA PHE A 274 24.72 1.85 -7.78
C PHE A 274 26.17 2.21 -7.36
N PRO A 275 26.49 3.48 -7.02
CA PRO A 275 25.55 4.58 -6.80
C PRO A 275 25.29 5.49 -8.01
N THR A 276 25.89 5.26 -9.17
CA THR A 276 25.75 6.18 -10.31
C THR A 276 25.66 5.43 -11.65
N PRO A 277 24.47 5.34 -12.24
CA PRO A 277 23.14 5.65 -11.70
C PRO A 277 22.78 4.76 -10.49
N PRO A 278 21.81 5.18 -9.63
CA PRO A 278 21.51 4.45 -8.39
C PRO A 278 20.56 3.26 -8.63
N ASP A 279 21.00 2.34 -9.50
CA ASP A 279 20.26 1.13 -9.86
C ASP A 279 20.84 -0.08 -9.14
N THR A 280 20.00 -0.74 -8.34
CA THR A 280 20.31 -2.02 -7.68
C THR A 280 19.61 -3.14 -8.43
N THR A 281 20.36 -4.07 -9.04
CA THR A 281 19.80 -5.11 -9.89
C THR A 281 20.23 -6.50 -9.46
N LEU A 282 19.26 -7.34 -9.08
CA LEU A 282 19.44 -8.75 -8.77
C LEU A 282 18.93 -9.60 -9.94
N ALA A 283 19.71 -10.60 -10.34
CA ALA A 283 19.38 -11.48 -11.46
C ALA A 283 18.07 -12.28 -11.24
N SER A 284 17.72 -12.56 -9.99
CA SER A 284 16.49 -13.28 -9.61
C SER A 284 15.98 -12.79 -8.27
N THR A 285 14.69 -12.98 -8.04
CA THR A 285 14.06 -12.82 -6.73
C THR A 285 14.24 -14.13 -5.95
N PRO A 286 14.89 -14.12 -4.78
CA PRO A 286 15.24 -15.36 -4.07
C PRO A 286 14.05 -16.23 -3.69
N VAL A 287 13.02 -15.63 -3.15
CA VAL A 287 11.72 -16.27 -2.82
C VAL A 287 10.63 -15.25 -3.02
N SER A 288 9.64 -15.53 -3.83
CA SER A 288 8.46 -14.69 -4.01
C SER A 288 7.17 -15.51 -4.06
N ARG A 289 6.04 -14.89 -3.75
CA ARG A 289 4.71 -15.47 -3.93
C ARG A 289 3.75 -14.36 -4.29
N ASP A 290 3.19 -14.42 -5.50
CA ASP A 290 2.27 -13.39 -5.98
C ASP A 290 0.96 -13.36 -5.20
N ALA A 291 0.31 -12.19 -5.23
CA ALA A 291 -0.98 -11.98 -4.59
C ALA A 291 -2.07 -12.90 -5.18
N PRO A 292 -2.99 -13.41 -4.36
CA PRO A 292 -4.17 -14.10 -4.87
C PRO A 292 -5.06 -13.12 -5.64
N PHE A 293 -5.75 -13.61 -6.67
CA PHE A 293 -6.61 -12.76 -7.49
C PHE A 293 -7.94 -13.43 -7.82
N LEU A 294 -8.98 -12.58 -7.90
CA LEU A 294 -10.33 -12.97 -8.29
C LEU A 294 -10.40 -13.10 -9.82
N TYR A 295 -11.07 -14.15 -10.32
CA TYR A 295 -11.29 -14.35 -11.74
C TYR A 295 -12.58 -15.11 -12.02
N ILE A 296 -13.03 -15.10 -13.29
CA ILE A 296 -14.16 -15.87 -13.79
C ILE A 296 -13.59 -16.99 -14.65
N ASP A 297 -13.91 -18.25 -14.31
CA ASP A 297 -13.47 -19.41 -15.07
C ASP A 297 -14.25 -19.59 -16.38
N GLY A 298 -13.79 -20.51 -17.24
CA GLY A 298 -14.42 -20.79 -18.53
C GLY A 298 -15.88 -21.28 -18.45
N SER A 299 -16.41 -21.57 -17.26
CA SER A 299 -17.82 -21.89 -17.00
C SER A 299 -18.64 -20.70 -16.48
N GLY A 300 -18.04 -19.52 -16.38
CA GLY A 300 -18.67 -18.29 -15.89
C GLY A 300 -18.75 -18.20 -14.37
N LYS A 301 -17.98 -19.01 -13.63
CA LYS A 301 -17.97 -19.02 -12.17
C LYS A 301 -16.83 -18.20 -11.62
N TYR A 302 -17.11 -17.42 -10.57
CA TYR A 302 -16.09 -16.69 -9.84
C TYR A 302 -15.25 -17.63 -8.97
N ARG A 303 -13.95 -17.41 -9.02
CA ARG A 303 -12.94 -18.16 -8.28
C ARG A 303 -11.83 -17.24 -7.82
N VAL A 304 -11.08 -17.65 -6.82
CA VAL A 304 -9.83 -16.99 -6.42
C VAL A 304 -8.68 -17.93 -6.74
N PHE A 305 -7.73 -17.47 -7.55
CA PHE A 305 -6.49 -18.18 -7.79
C PHE A 305 -5.46 -17.81 -6.74
N VAL A 306 -4.76 -18.80 -6.22
CA VAL A 306 -3.71 -18.69 -5.20
C VAL A 306 -2.42 -19.25 -5.80
N PRO A 307 -1.45 -18.39 -6.16
CA PRO A 307 -0.18 -18.83 -6.71
C PRO A 307 0.66 -19.61 -5.70
N ASN A 308 1.49 -20.53 -6.18
CA ASN A 308 2.54 -21.14 -5.38
C ASN A 308 3.70 -20.17 -5.15
N ALA A 309 4.51 -20.44 -4.11
CA ALA A 309 5.77 -19.75 -3.91
C ALA A 309 6.78 -20.17 -5.01
N ARG A 310 7.60 -19.20 -5.44
CA ARG A 310 8.67 -19.39 -6.42
C ARG A 310 10.02 -19.14 -5.75
N THR A 311 11.04 -19.81 -6.20
CA THR A 311 12.43 -19.59 -5.76
C THR A 311 13.29 -19.23 -6.95
N ASN A 312 14.21 -18.28 -6.76
CA ASN A 312 15.03 -17.72 -7.83
C ASN A 312 14.20 -17.30 -9.06
N ALA A 313 13.08 -16.62 -8.78
CA ALA A 313 12.13 -16.21 -9.79
C ALA A 313 12.72 -15.13 -10.71
N SER A 314 12.33 -15.16 -11.98
CA SER A 314 12.70 -14.13 -12.95
C SER A 314 11.68 -14.10 -14.09
N GLY A 315 11.41 -12.90 -14.59
CA GLY A 315 10.39 -12.65 -15.60
C GLY A 315 8.97 -12.96 -15.14
N VAL A 316 8.02 -12.69 -16.01
CA VAL A 316 6.58 -12.90 -15.70
C VAL A 316 6.23 -14.38 -15.63
N ASP A 317 5.27 -14.69 -14.75
CA ASP A 317 4.60 -15.98 -14.70
C ASP A 317 3.09 -15.75 -14.55
N TRP A 318 2.36 -15.88 -15.64
CA TRP A 318 0.90 -15.74 -15.67
C TRP A 318 0.18 -17.09 -15.76
N SER A 319 0.94 -18.20 -15.66
CA SER A 319 0.37 -19.53 -15.64
C SER A 319 -0.53 -19.74 -14.43
N THR A 320 -1.67 -20.38 -14.64
CA THR A 320 -2.54 -20.90 -13.56
C THR A 320 -2.32 -22.39 -13.34
N ALA A 321 -1.29 -22.99 -13.93
CA ALA A 321 -0.94 -24.40 -13.72
C ALA A 321 -0.32 -24.64 -12.34
N ASP A 322 0.46 -23.64 -11.84
CA ASP A 322 1.18 -23.74 -10.58
C ASP A 322 0.50 -22.93 -9.48
N GLY A 323 -0.51 -23.51 -8.86
CA GLY A 323 -1.28 -22.90 -7.80
C GLY A 323 -2.59 -23.66 -7.53
N ARG A 324 -3.46 -23.03 -6.79
CA ARG A 324 -4.78 -23.60 -6.50
C ARG A 324 -5.89 -22.61 -6.82
N SER A 325 -6.97 -23.09 -7.39
CA SER A 325 -8.17 -22.32 -7.68
C SER A 325 -9.25 -22.66 -6.66
N ILE A 326 -9.72 -21.67 -5.91
CA ILE A 326 -10.70 -21.83 -4.84
C ILE A 326 -12.05 -21.28 -5.33
N PRO A 327 -13.14 -22.07 -5.29
CA PRO A 327 -14.48 -21.57 -5.64
C PRO A 327 -14.93 -20.44 -4.72
N ILE A 328 -15.67 -19.47 -5.26
CA ILE A 328 -16.12 -18.29 -4.50
C ILE A 328 -17.01 -18.68 -3.31
N HIS A 329 -17.77 -19.79 -3.40
CA HIS A 329 -18.61 -20.26 -2.30
C HIS A 329 -17.80 -20.77 -1.08
N ASP A 330 -16.47 -20.98 -1.21
CA ASP A 330 -15.58 -21.28 -0.10
C ASP A 330 -15.03 -20.01 0.59
N PHE A 331 -15.50 -18.86 0.17
CA PHE A 331 -15.23 -17.58 0.83
C PHE A 331 -16.45 -17.07 1.59
N TYR A 332 -16.19 -16.50 2.75
CA TYR A 332 -17.11 -15.58 3.39
C TYR A 332 -16.88 -14.19 2.82
N ILE A 333 -17.86 -13.66 2.09
CA ILE A 333 -17.80 -12.29 1.55
C ILE A 333 -18.33 -11.36 2.64
N ALA A 334 -17.41 -10.68 3.33
CA ALA A 334 -17.73 -9.74 4.38
C ALA A 334 -18.04 -8.36 3.80
N GLN A 335 -19.09 -7.74 4.32
CA GLN A 335 -19.43 -6.33 4.11
C GLN A 335 -18.89 -5.49 5.27
N PRO A 336 -18.69 -4.16 5.13
CA PRO A 336 -18.23 -3.29 6.22
C PRO A 336 -19.10 -3.35 7.49
N THR A 337 -20.36 -3.76 7.34
CA THR A 337 -21.31 -4.00 8.45
C THR A 337 -21.15 -5.37 9.11
N SER A 338 -20.36 -6.27 8.55
CA SER A 338 -20.10 -7.60 9.09
C SER A 338 -19.36 -7.50 10.43
N SER A 339 -19.86 -8.21 11.45
CA SER A 339 -19.20 -8.21 12.75
C SER A 339 -17.94 -9.08 12.75
N SER A 340 -16.94 -8.74 13.58
CA SER A 340 -15.77 -9.60 13.80
C SER A 340 -16.17 -10.99 14.31
N LYS A 341 -17.32 -11.12 14.99
CA LYS A 341 -17.86 -12.42 15.43
C LYS A 341 -18.31 -13.28 14.24
N SER A 342 -19.03 -12.73 13.27
CA SER A 342 -19.47 -13.46 12.07
C SER A 342 -18.27 -13.85 11.19
N ILE A 343 -17.31 -12.94 11.00
CA ILE A 343 -16.06 -13.23 10.27
C ILE A 343 -15.30 -14.38 10.95
N ASN A 344 -15.07 -14.30 12.25
CA ASN A 344 -14.33 -15.33 12.98
C ASN A 344 -15.03 -16.68 12.98
N ARG A 345 -16.36 -16.72 12.99
CA ARG A 345 -17.12 -17.96 12.86
C ARG A 345 -16.89 -18.60 11.49
N ALA A 346 -16.99 -17.84 10.42
CA ALA A 346 -16.76 -18.36 9.07
C ALA A 346 -15.33 -18.89 8.90
N LEU A 347 -14.32 -18.16 9.41
CA LEU A 347 -12.93 -18.62 9.39
C LEU A 347 -12.73 -19.90 10.23
N ALA A 348 -13.38 -20.02 11.38
CA ALA A 348 -13.33 -21.22 12.22
C ALA A 348 -14.03 -22.42 11.57
N GLU A 349 -14.98 -22.19 10.68
CA GLU A 349 -15.64 -23.20 9.84
C GLU A 349 -14.81 -23.58 8.59
N GLY A 350 -13.60 -23.03 8.44
CA GLY A 350 -12.67 -23.30 7.33
C GLY A 350 -12.93 -22.49 6.07
N LYS A 351 -13.77 -21.45 6.10
CA LYS A 351 -13.93 -20.52 4.98
C LYS A 351 -12.71 -19.61 4.84
N ASN A 352 -12.43 -19.20 3.60
CA ASN A 352 -11.59 -18.05 3.30
C ASN A 352 -12.39 -16.74 3.47
N LEU A 353 -11.75 -15.59 3.34
CA LEU A 353 -12.38 -14.30 3.57
C LEU A 353 -12.13 -13.35 2.37
N ILE A 354 -13.20 -12.78 1.84
CA ILE A 354 -13.14 -11.57 1.02
C ILE A 354 -13.66 -10.40 1.85
N LEU A 355 -12.88 -9.33 1.89
CA LEU A 355 -13.27 -8.05 2.49
C LEU A 355 -13.66 -7.09 1.37
N THR A 356 -14.94 -6.77 1.27
CA THR A 356 -15.42 -5.82 0.26
C THR A 356 -15.03 -4.38 0.61
N PRO A 357 -15.03 -3.44 -0.35
CA PRO A 357 -14.55 -2.09 -0.11
C PRO A 357 -15.32 -1.38 1.02
N GLY A 358 -14.59 -0.86 2.01
CA GLY A 358 -15.13 -0.10 3.12
C GLY A 358 -14.26 -0.12 4.37
N VAL A 359 -14.74 0.51 5.44
CA VAL A 359 -14.05 0.61 6.73
C VAL A 359 -14.73 -0.31 7.75
N TYR A 360 -13.99 -1.31 8.24
CA TYR A 360 -14.43 -2.31 9.19
C TYR A 360 -14.01 -1.94 10.60
N ASN A 361 -14.96 -1.59 11.45
CA ASN A 361 -14.73 -1.29 12.86
C ASN A 361 -14.73 -2.59 13.68
N LEU A 362 -13.56 -3.11 14.01
CA LEU A 362 -13.40 -4.40 14.65
C LEU A 362 -13.55 -4.29 16.17
N ALA A 363 -14.55 -4.94 16.74
CA ALA A 363 -14.69 -5.10 18.20
C ALA A 363 -13.69 -6.13 18.76
N ASN A 364 -13.31 -7.14 17.97
CA ASN A 364 -12.34 -8.18 18.29
C ASN A 364 -11.46 -8.46 17.08
N SER A 365 -10.26 -9.01 17.32
CA SER A 365 -9.36 -9.42 16.25
C SER A 365 -9.99 -10.44 15.30
N ILE A 366 -9.69 -10.35 14.02
CA ILE A 366 -9.88 -11.43 13.06
C ILE A 366 -8.82 -12.48 13.38
N LYS A 367 -9.27 -13.71 13.63
CA LYS A 367 -8.41 -14.84 14.04
C LYS A 367 -8.32 -15.87 12.93
N VAL A 368 -7.14 -16.05 12.38
CA VAL A 368 -6.84 -17.10 11.40
C VAL A 368 -6.23 -18.28 12.15
N THR A 369 -6.91 -19.40 12.15
CA THR A 369 -6.49 -20.62 12.87
C THR A 369 -6.26 -21.82 11.96
N HIS A 370 -6.67 -21.71 10.69
CA HIS A 370 -6.46 -22.74 9.68
C HIS A 370 -5.33 -22.32 8.74
N SER A 371 -4.43 -23.24 8.47
CA SER A 371 -3.39 -23.07 7.43
C SER A 371 -4.02 -22.86 6.06
N ASP A 372 -3.29 -22.25 5.15
CA ASP A 372 -3.72 -21.98 3.78
C ASP A 372 -4.95 -21.05 3.64
N THR A 373 -5.34 -20.38 4.72
CA THR A 373 -6.44 -19.41 4.67
C THR A 373 -6.06 -18.19 3.84
N VAL A 374 -6.97 -17.78 2.95
CA VAL A 374 -6.84 -16.57 2.14
C VAL A 374 -7.72 -15.46 2.71
N ILE A 375 -7.13 -14.30 2.95
CA ILE A 375 -7.82 -13.03 3.20
C ILE A 375 -7.52 -12.10 2.04
N LEU A 376 -8.53 -11.81 1.22
CA LEU A 376 -8.43 -10.94 0.05
C LEU A 376 -9.27 -9.68 0.27
N GLY A 377 -8.61 -8.52 0.36
CA GLY A 377 -9.25 -7.21 0.38
C GLY A 377 -9.46 -6.67 -1.03
N MET A 378 -10.57 -5.95 -1.22
CA MET A 378 -10.87 -5.21 -2.44
C MET A 378 -11.04 -3.72 -2.09
N GLY A 379 -10.61 -2.82 -2.98
CA GLY A 379 -10.76 -1.38 -2.78
C GLY A 379 -10.10 -0.88 -1.50
N PHE A 380 -8.96 -1.47 -1.14
CA PHE A 380 -8.24 -1.10 0.09
C PHE A 380 -9.12 -1.22 1.35
N ALA A 381 -9.87 -2.30 1.47
CA ALA A 381 -10.68 -2.59 2.65
C ALA A 381 -9.89 -2.30 3.93
N THR A 382 -10.42 -1.44 4.79
CA THR A 382 -9.67 -0.89 5.92
C THR A 382 -10.15 -1.48 7.24
N LEU A 383 -9.26 -2.08 8.01
CA LEU A 383 -9.55 -2.70 9.29
C LEU A 383 -9.13 -1.77 10.44
N THR A 384 -10.06 -1.42 11.34
CA THR A 384 -9.79 -0.55 12.49
C THR A 384 -10.16 -1.24 13.80
N PRO A 385 -9.19 -1.71 14.61
CA PRO A 385 -9.47 -2.27 15.93
C PRO A 385 -9.93 -1.17 16.91
N LYS A 386 -11.09 -1.35 17.53
CA LYS A 386 -11.69 -0.32 18.42
C LYS A 386 -11.28 -0.47 19.89
N ALA A 387 -10.93 -1.68 20.32
CA ALA A 387 -10.67 -1.99 21.73
C ALA A 387 -9.17 -2.09 22.08
N GLY A 388 -8.26 -1.66 21.18
CA GLY A 388 -6.82 -1.76 21.40
C GLY A 388 -6.24 -3.17 21.20
N GLY A 389 -7.01 -4.10 20.62
CA GLY A 389 -6.53 -5.40 20.18
C GLY A 389 -5.83 -5.34 18.82
N ALA A 390 -5.32 -6.48 18.34
CA ALA A 390 -4.86 -6.60 16.96
C ALA A 390 -6.04 -6.63 15.99
N ALA A 391 -5.85 -6.14 14.76
CA ALA A 391 -6.82 -6.31 13.69
C ALA A 391 -6.84 -7.77 13.22
N ILE A 392 -5.65 -8.37 12.99
CA ILE A 392 -5.50 -9.77 12.54
C ILE A 392 -4.46 -10.49 13.41
N THR A 393 -4.74 -11.77 13.72
CA THR A 393 -3.78 -12.71 14.31
C THR A 393 -3.86 -14.05 13.59
N THR A 394 -2.71 -14.66 13.24
CA THR A 394 -2.73 -15.96 12.52
C THR A 394 -2.46 -17.17 13.42
N GLY A 395 -2.17 -16.97 14.71
CA GLY A 395 -1.74 -18.12 15.54
C GLY A 395 -0.53 -18.83 14.89
N ASN A 396 -0.52 -20.16 14.88
CA ASN A 396 0.51 -20.98 14.25
C ASN A 396 0.07 -21.53 12.88
N ALA A 397 -0.94 -20.93 12.25
CA ALA A 397 -1.33 -21.27 10.89
C ALA A 397 -0.23 -20.85 9.89
N HIS A 398 0.12 -21.74 8.97
CA HIS A 398 1.09 -21.47 7.90
C HIS A 398 0.40 -21.38 6.54
N GLY A 399 1.12 -20.96 5.51
CA GLY A 399 0.58 -20.81 4.15
C GLY A 399 -0.53 -19.75 4.03
N VAL A 400 -0.76 -18.96 5.08
CA VAL A 400 -1.80 -17.92 5.11
C VAL A 400 -1.45 -16.82 4.12
N MET A 401 -2.43 -16.37 3.34
CA MET A 401 -2.27 -15.21 2.46
C MET A 401 -3.18 -14.08 2.92
N ILE A 402 -2.59 -12.89 3.11
CA ILE A 402 -3.32 -11.66 3.43
C ILE A 402 -2.96 -10.64 2.35
N SER A 403 -3.95 -10.14 1.62
CA SER A 403 -3.69 -9.27 0.48
C SER A 403 -4.68 -8.10 0.38
N GLY A 404 -4.18 -6.93 -0.05
CA GLY A 404 -4.99 -5.81 -0.51
C GLY A 404 -5.75 -5.06 0.58
N ILE A 405 -5.19 -4.91 1.78
CA ILE A 405 -5.86 -4.28 2.92
C ILE A 405 -5.08 -3.11 3.51
N ILE A 406 -5.81 -2.20 4.15
CA ILE A 406 -5.26 -1.20 5.07
C ILE A 406 -5.62 -1.59 6.51
N VAL A 407 -4.70 -1.39 7.44
CA VAL A 407 -4.94 -1.51 8.88
C VAL A 407 -4.73 -0.15 9.54
N ASP A 408 -5.82 0.47 9.95
CA ASP A 408 -5.80 1.74 10.69
C ASP A 408 -5.67 1.46 12.19
N ALA A 409 -4.81 2.20 12.88
CA ALA A 409 -4.79 2.19 14.33
C ALA A 409 -6.05 2.86 14.90
N GLY A 410 -6.71 2.19 15.84
CA GLY A 410 -7.82 2.79 16.59
C GLY A 410 -7.36 3.85 17.59
N THR A 411 -8.31 4.55 18.21
CA THR A 411 -8.04 5.57 19.24
C THR A 411 -7.49 4.97 20.53
N THR A 412 -7.84 3.71 20.84
CA THR A 412 -7.24 2.93 21.93
C THR A 412 -5.95 2.30 21.43
N ASN A 413 -4.86 2.46 22.19
CA ASN A 413 -3.55 1.94 21.78
C ASN A 413 -3.58 0.42 21.62
N SER A 414 -3.14 -0.07 20.48
CA SER A 414 -2.91 -1.48 20.20
C SER A 414 -1.45 -1.85 20.49
N ALA A 415 -1.22 -2.94 21.21
CA ALA A 415 0.15 -3.43 21.39
C ALA A 415 0.76 -3.82 20.03
N VAL A 416 -0.04 -4.47 19.17
CA VAL A 416 0.32 -4.84 17.80
C VAL A 416 -0.94 -4.76 16.94
N LEU A 417 -0.84 -4.22 15.71
CA LEU A 417 -1.98 -4.15 14.80
C LEU A 417 -2.18 -5.45 14.02
N VAL A 418 -1.10 -6.06 13.49
CA VAL A 418 -1.14 -7.39 12.86
C VAL A 418 -0.04 -8.26 13.44
N LYS A 419 -0.42 -9.47 13.87
CA LYS A 419 0.50 -10.44 14.45
C LYS A 419 0.47 -11.75 13.67
N ILE A 420 1.61 -12.10 13.08
CA ILE A 420 1.82 -13.31 12.31
C ILE A 420 2.57 -14.32 13.18
N GLY A 421 1.89 -15.40 13.54
CA GLY A 421 2.44 -16.48 14.34
C GLY A 421 2.59 -16.18 15.83
N SER A 422 2.93 -17.21 16.56
CA SER A 422 3.35 -17.17 17.96
C SER A 422 4.87 -17.22 18.05
N LYS A 423 5.46 -16.68 19.10
CA LYS A 423 6.91 -16.77 19.32
C LYS A 423 7.38 -18.23 19.30
N GLY A 424 8.40 -18.51 18.48
CA GLY A 424 8.95 -19.85 18.30
C GLY A 424 8.14 -20.73 17.36
N ASP A 425 7.24 -20.15 16.56
CA ASP A 425 6.52 -20.86 15.51
C ASP A 425 7.45 -21.16 14.33
N HIS A 426 7.61 -22.45 14.03
CA HIS A 426 8.41 -22.98 12.92
C HIS A 426 7.58 -23.88 11.99
N SER A 427 6.25 -23.75 12.00
CA SER A 427 5.34 -24.63 11.25
C SER A 427 5.39 -24.40 9.74
N ALA A 428 5.72 -23.16 9.28
CA ALA A 428 5.84 -22.84 7.87
C ALA A 428 7.15 -23.34 7.23
N SER A 429 7.15 -23.45 5.90
CA SER A 429 8.31 -23.85 5.10
C SER A 429 8.49 -22.93 3.89
N THR A 430 9.62 -23.02 3.21
CA THR A 430 9.89 -22.25 1.99
C THR A 430 8.90 -22.56 0.86
N SER A 431 8.37 -23.78 0.81
CA SER A 431 7.38 -24.18 -0.21
C SER A 431 5.95 -23.73 0.11
N ASP A 432 5.68 -23.37 1.37
CA ASP A 432 4.36 -22.92 1.82
C ASP A 432 4.49 -21.75 2.82
N PRO A 433 5.05 -20.61 2.38
CA PRO A 433 5.25 -19.45 3.22
C PRO A 433 3.92 -18.76 3.52
N THR A 434 3.77 -18.20 4.72
CA THR A 434 2.76 -17.17 4.96
C THR A 434 3.15 -15.90 4.22
N THR A 435 2.21 -15.29 3.48
CA THR A 435 2.50 -14.15 2.61
C THR A 435 1.56 -12.97 2.89
N LEU A 436 2.13 -11.79 3.01
CA LEU A 436 1.40 -10.53 3.07
C LEU A 436 1.71 -9.74 1.80
N ASN A 437 0.71 -9.52 0.93
CA ASN A 437 0.85 -8.75 -0.31
C ASN A 437 0.02 -7.48 -0.21
N ASP A 438 0.61 -6.31 -0.45
CA ASP A 438 -0.12 -5.03 -0.42
C ASP A 438 -0.88 -4.82 0.90
N VAL A 439 -0.18 -5.01 2.03
CA VAL A 439 -0.73 -4.78 3.36
C VAL A 439 -0.14 -3.49 3.93
N PHE A 440 -1.01 -2.50 4.13
CA PHE A 440 -0.61 -1.16 4.51
C PHE A 440 -1.10 -0.82 5.91
N PHE A 441 -0.29 -0.07 6.66
CA PHE A 441 -0.61 0.33 8.03
C PHE A 441 -0.65 1.85 8.12
N ARG A 442 -1.65 2.38 8.80
CA ARG A 442 -1.80 3.81 8.99
C ARG A 442 -2.09 4.15 10.44
N ILE A 443 -1.23 4.98 11.05
CA ILE A 443 -1.40 5.47 12.42
C ILE A 443 -1.61 6.97 12.39
N GLY A 444 -2.85 7.42 12.57
CA GLY A 444 -3.24 8.82 12.38
C GLY A 444 -3.73 9.10 10.95
N GLY A 445 -3.68 10.36 10.53
CA GLY A 445 -4.12 10.79 9.20
C GLY A 445 -5.63 10.96 9.13
N ALA A 446 -6.40 9.90 8.90
CA ALA A 446 -7.85 9.98 8.82
C ALA A 446 -8.53 10.31 10.16
N HIS A 447 -7.99 9.76 11.24
CA HIS A 447 -8.44 9.99 12.62
C HIS A 447 -7.27 9.72 13.57
N ARG A 448 -7.40 10.13 14.82
CA ARG A 448 -6.40 9.83 15.83
C ARG A 448 -6.26 8.32 16.01
N GLY A 449 -5.05 7.80 15.87
CA GLY A 449 -4.73 6.39 16.01
C GLY A 449 -3.48 6.16 16.85
N ARG A 450 -3.37 5.01 17.54
CA ARG A 450 -2.21 4.66 18.36
C ARG A 450 -1.90 3.17 18.30
N ALA A 451 -0.62 2.84 18.17
CA ALA A 451 -0.14 1.47 18.24
C ALA A 451 1.30 1.44 18.74
N ASN A 452 1.73 0.38 19.45
CA ASN A 452 3.15 0.23 19.73
C ASN A 452 3.89 -0.33 18.50
N THR A 453 3.31 -1.34 17.84
CA THR A 453 3.88 -1.98 16.65
C THR A 453 2.80 -2.17 15.59
N SER A 454 3.11 -1.88 14.33
CA SER A 454 2.17 -2.13 13.25
C SER A 454 2.16 -3.61 12.86
N LEU A 455 3.31 -4.19 12.54
CA LEU A 455 3.42 -5.59 12.13
C LEU A 455 4.46 -6.32 12.99
N GLU A 456 4.05 -7.44 13.63
CA GLU A 456 4.93 -8.36 14.34
C GLU A 456 4.90 -9.73 13.65
N VAL A 457 6.06 -10.18 13.17
CA VAL A 457 6.25 -11.45 12.47
C VAL A 457 7.02 -12.40 13.38
N ASN A 458 6.35 -13.40 13.95
CA ASN A 458 6.95 -14.41 14.81
C ASN A 458 7.17 -15.74 14.09
N SER A 459 6.36 -16.04 13.08
CA SER A 459 6.54 -17.24 12.24
C SER A 459 7.78 -17.15 11.38
N SER A 460 8.42 -18.28 11.13
CA SER A 460 9.47 -18.43 10.12
C SER A 460 8.85 -18.56 8.72
N HIS A 461 9.68 -18.36 7.67
CA HIS A 461 9.26 -18.46 6.26
C HIS A 461 8.03 -17.59 5.93
N VAL A 462 8.14 -16.29 6.19
CA VAL A 462 7.12 -15.29 5.86
C VAL A 462 7.64 -14.40 4.73
N ILE A 463 6.79 -14.13 3.75
CA ILE A 463 7.04 -13.15 2.69
C ILE A 463 6.23 -11.90 2.97
N LEU A 464 6.90 -10.76 3.01
CA LEU A 464 6.33 -9.43 3.13
C LEU A 464 6.53 -8.73 1.78
N ASP A 465 5.49 -8.65 0.98
CA ASP A 465 5.55 -8.21 -0.40
C ASP A 465 4.74 -6.92 -0.59
N ASN A 466 5.45 -5.81 -0.74
CA ASN A 466 4.90 -4.46 -0.81
C ASN A 466 4.14 -4.05 0.47
N ILE A 467 4.88 -3.80 1.52
CA ILE A 467 4.37 -3.33 2.82
C ILE A 467 4.70 -1.84 2.98
N TRP A 468 3.70 -1.05 3.33
CA TRP A 468 3.92 0.31 3.80
C TRP A 468 3.36 0.48 5.20
N ALA A 469 4.22 0.80 6.15
CA ALA A 469 3.84 1.13 7.52
C ALA A 469 4.10 2.62 7.75
N TRP A 470 3.03 3.38 7.94
CA TRP A 470 3.06 4.84 7.99
C TRP A 470 2.48 5.37 9.31
N ARG A 471 3.32 6.01 10.11
CA ARG A 471 2.84 6.91 11.15
C ARG A 471 2.61 8.26 10.49
N ALA A 472 1.36 8.62 10.22
CA ALA A 472 1.00 9.80 9.44
C ALA A 472 1.66 11.06 10.00
N ASP A 473 2.34 11.79 9.13
CA ASP A 473 2.95 13.10 9.37
C ASP A 473 1.96 14.24 9.06
N HIS A 474 0.94 13.97 8.24
CA HIS A 474 -0.15 14.87 7.91
C HIS A 474 -1.51 14.16 7.98
N GLY A 475 -2.61 14.95 8.02
CA GLY A 475 -3.96 14.38 8.11
C GLY A 475 -5.03 15.38 8.49
N ASN A 476 -6.21 14.84 8.79
CA ASN A 476 -7.31 15.63 9.31
C ASN A 476 -6.94 16.35 10.61
N PRO A 477 -7.50 17.52 10.92
CA PRO A 477 -7.19 18.28 12.13
C PRO A 477 -7.27 17.43 13.41
N GLY A 478 -6.19 17.44 14.22
CA GLY A 478 -6.10 16.69 15.48
C GLY A 478 -5.81 15.19 15.34
N SER A 479 -5.49 14.70 14.15
CA SER A 479 -5.17 13.28 13.90
C SER A 479 -3.68 12.97 13.97
N VAL A 480 -2.81 13.97 13.87
CA VAL A 480 -1.36 13.82 13.81
C VAL A 480 -0.62 14.69 14.84
N GLY A 481 0.59 14.31 15.20
CA GLY A 481 1.51 15.01 16.11
C GLY A 481 2.20 14.07 17.09
N TRP A 482 3.34 14.50 17.65
CA TRP A 482 4.24 13.67 18.47
C TRP A 482 3.53 12.86 19.56
N ASN A 483 2.57 13.48 20.25
CA ASN A 483 1.79 12.86 21.34
C ASN A 483 0.37 12.46 20.91
N VAL A 484 0.02 12.58 19.63
CA VAL A 484 -1.34 12.34 19.12
C VAL A 484 -1.45 10.95 18.52
N ASN A 485 -0.69 10.67 17.48
CA ASN A 485 -0.65 9.38 16.77
C ASN A 485 0.65 8.64 17.11
N THR A 486 0.76 8.19 18.36
CA THR A 486 1.98 7.55 18.85
C THR A 486 2.15 6.14 18.27
N ALA A 487 3.36 5.86 17.79
CA ALA A 487 3.75 4.54 17.30
C ALA A 487 5.26 4.32 17.49
N ALA A 488 5.66 3.18 18.07
CA ALA A 488 7.05 2.91 18.34
C ALA A 488 7.76 2.26 17.15
N HIS A 489 7.19 1.19 16.59
CA HIS A 489 7.81 0.38 15.52
C HIS A 489 6.84 0.10 14.39
N GLY A 490 7.32 0.17 13.14
CA GLY A 490 6.56 -0.26 11.97
C GLY A 490 6.56 -1.77 11.82
N LEU A 491 7.74 -2.38 11.90
CA LEU A 491 7.94 -3.82 11.72
C LEU A 491 8.86 -4.40 12.79
N VAL A 492 8.44 -5.51 13.38
CA VAL A 492 9.29 -6.34 14.25
C VAL A 492 9.31 -7.76 13.72
N VAL A 493 10.47 -8.27 13.32
CA VAL A 493 10.66 -9.61 12.78
C VAL A 493 11.38 -10.48 13.79
N ASN A 494 10.71 -11.50 14.32
CA ASN A 494 11.25 -12.49 15.23
C ASN A 494 11.48 -13.86 14.57
N GLY A 495 10.76 -14.12 13.46
CA GLY A 495 10.86 -15.36 12.69
C GLY A 495 12.16 -15.44 11.87
N ASN A 496 12.60 -16.66 11.56
CA ASN A 496 13.72 -16.92 10.67
C ASN A 496 13.25 -17.07 9.22
N TYR A 497 14.14 -16.87 8.26
CA TYR A 497 13.83 -17.00 6.83
C TYR A 497 12.65 -16.11 6.39
N VAL A 498 12.59 -14.90 6.92
CA VAL A 498 11.61 -13.89 6.50
C VAL A 498 12.22 -13.09 5.36
N THR A 499 11.44 -12.92 4.29
CA THR A 499 11.81 -12.10 3.13
C THR A 499 10.89 -10.89 3.06
N ALA A 500 11.45 -9.70 2.97
CA ALA A 500 10.72 -8.45 2.74
C ALA A 500 11.10 -7.92 1.35
N GLU A 501 10.09 -7.71 0.50
CA GLU A 501 10.21 -7.25 -0.88
C GLU A 501 9.35 -5.99 -1.04
N GLY A 502 9.99 -4.82 -1.27
CA GLY A 502 9.26 -3.57 -1.34
C GLY A 502 8.72 -3.11 0.02
N LEU A 503 9.62 -2.89 0.98
CA LEU A 503 9.29 -2.46 2.34
C LEU A 503 9.47 -0.95 2.50
N ALA A 504 8.39 -0.24 2.84
CA ALA A 504 8.43 1.15 3.24
C ALA A 504 7.96 1.30 4.71
N VAL A 505 8.73 2.01 5.53
CA VAL A 505 8.38 2.24 6.94
C VAL A 505 8.77 3.65 7.34
N GLU A 506 7.79 4.45 7.78
CA GLU A 506 7.98 5.89 7.90
C GLU A 506 7.46 6.48 9.21
N HIS A 507 8.23 7.41 9.76
CA HIS A 507 7.92 8.33 10.85
C HIS A 507 7.67 7.71 12.23
N TYR A 508 8.00 6.44 12.43
CA TYR A 508 7.85 5.81 13.75
C TYR A 508 8.81 6.44 14.77
N GLN A 509 8.36 6.52 16.01
CA GLN A 509 9.04 7.25 17.08
C GLN A 509 10.24 6.53 17.68
N LYS A 510 10.46 5.25 17.35
CA LYS A 510 11.63 4.45 17.69
C LYS A 510 12.16 3.74 16.45
N THR A 511 12.99 2.72 16.63
CA THR A 511 13.48 1.89 15.52
C THR A 511 12.32 1.42 14.64
N GLN A 512 12.34 1.79 13.36
CA GLN A 512 11.20 1.58 12.48
C GLN A 512 11.09 0.11 12.07
N VAL A 513 12.23 -0.53 11.75
CA VAL A 513 12.34 -1.98 11.47
C VAL A 513 13.29 -2.61 12.48
N GLN A 514 12.77 -3.51 13.31
CA GLN A 514 13.57 -4.28 14.25
C GLN A 514 13.65 -5.74 13.78
N TRP A 515 14.84 -6.20 13.43
CA TRP A 515 15.05 -7.53 12.87
C TRP A 515 15.81 -8.43 13.85
N ASN A 516 15.13 -9.45 14.38
CA ASN A 516 15.66 -10.38 15.39
C ASN A 516 15.88 -11.79 14.86
N GLY A 517 15.30 -12.14 13.70
CA GLY A 517 15.38 -13.47 13.08
C GLY A 517 16.63 -13.66 12.23
N ASN A 518 17.06 -14.91 12.09
CA ASN A 518 18.16 -15.30 11.21
C ASN A 518 17.69 -15.59 9.77
N HIS A 519 18.64 -15.56 8.83
CA HIS A 519 18.40 -15.82 7.41
C HIS A 519 17.33 -14.89 6.81
N GLY A 520 17.30 -13.65 7.30
CA GLY A 520 16.42 -12.61 6.76
C GLY A 520 16.94 -12.07 5.44
N THR A 521 16.02 -11.68 4.56
CA THR A 521 16.33 -10.97 3.32
C THR A 521 15.44 -9.75 3.19
N THR A 522 16.04 -8.61 2.82
CA THR A 522 15.29 -7.39 2.45
C THR A 522 15.73 -6.92 1.08
N ILE A 523 14.78 -6.74 0.16
CA ILE A 523 15.01 -6.19 -1.18
C ILE A 523 14.12 -4.96 -1.32
N PHE A 524 14.75 -3.82 -1.49
CA PHE A 524 14.15 -2.50 -1.43
C PHE A 524 13.62 -2.15 -0.03
N TYR A 525 14.27 -1.19 0.59
CA TYR A 525 13.80 -0.54 1.80
C TYR A 525 13.77 0.98 1.59
N GLN A 526 12.64 1.60 1.95
CA GLN A 526 12.48 3.03 1.96
C GLN A 526 12.01 3.47 3.35
N SER A 527 12.58 4.53 3.87
CA SER A 527 12.23 5.01 5.19
C SER A 527 12.42 6.51 5.32
N GLU A 528 11.45 7.14 5.94
CA GLU A 528 11.59 8.52 6.42
C GLU A 528 11.59 8.54 7.95
N LEU A 529 12.58 9.22 8.52
CA LEU A 529 12.66 9.42 9.96
C LEU A 529 11.50 10.32 10.43
N PRO A 530 11.06 10.27 11.70
CA PRO A 530 9.98 11.13 12.16
C PRO A 530 10.35 12.61 11.98
N TYR A 531 9.44 13.40 11.41
CA TYR A 531 9.65 14.83 11.12
C TYR A 531 9.50 15.71 12.36
N ASP A 532 8.82 15.21 13.40
CA ASP A 532 8.26 15.95 14.52
C ASP A 532 8.86 15.67 15.92
N PRO A 533 10.12 15.18 16.08
CA PRO A 533 10.72 15.10 17.41
C PRO A 533 10.79 16.49 18.04
N PRO A 534 10.19 16.71 19.24
CA PRO A 534 10.15 18.04 19.85
C PRO A 534 11.50 18.48 20.43
N SER A 535 12.43 17.57 20.63
CA SER A 535 13.81 17.81 21.04
C SER A 535 14.65 16.56 20.89
N GLN A 536 15.97 16.70 20.81
CA GLN A 536 16.89 15.56 20.85
C GLN A 536 16.70 14.69 22.11
N ALA A 537 16.47 15.32 23.25
CA ALA A 537 16.25 14.61 24.52
C ALA A 537 15.01 13.70 24.51
N SER A 538 14.01 14.05 23.70
CA SER A 538 12.78 13.26 23.53
C SER A 538 12.94 12.11 22.53
N TRP A 539 14.03 12.10 21.75
CA TRP A 539 14.26 11.12 20.70
C TRP A 539 15.70 10.61 20.75
N LYS A 540 15.94 9.66 21.68
CA LYS A 540 17.24 9.01 21.96
C LYS A 540 17.05 7.54 22.29
N ASP A 541 17.97 6.70 21.81
CA ASP A 541 18.11 5.30 22.21
C ASP A 541 19.26 5.16 23.21
N GLY A 542 18.94 5.27 24.50
CA GLY A 542 19.94 5.29 25.56
C GLY A 542 20.89 6.48 25.43
N SER A 543 22.18 6.23 25.18
CA SER A 543 23.19 7.26 24.92
C SER A 543 23.24 7.74 23.47
N HIS A 544 22.66 7.00 22.54
CA HIS A 544 22.66 7.33 21.10
C HIS A 544 21.60 8.38 20.77
N ASN A 545 21.92 9.31 19.91
CA ASN A 545 20.97 10.26 19.36
C ASN A 545 20.10 9.56 18.31
N GLY A 546 18.79 9.78 18.37
CA GLY A 546 17.82 9.16 17.48
C GLY A 546 17.60 7.66 17.74
N TYR A 547 16.96 7.02 16.79
CA TYR A 547 16.71 5.58 16.72
C TYR A 547 16.96 5.12 15.28
N ALA A 548 17.88 4.18 15.10
CA ALA A 548 18.15 3.65 13.77
C ALA A 548 16.84 3.24 13.07
N SER A 549 16.71 3.63 11.82
CA SER A 549 15.56 3.27 11.01
C SER A 549 15.45 1.76 10.82
N TYR A 550 16.57 1.10 10.56
CA TYR A 550 16.66 -0.35 10.41
C TYR A 550 17.70 -0.93 11.37
N ALA A 551 17.28 -1.79 12.28
CA ALA A 551 18.18 -2.39 13.27
C ALA A 551 18.12 -3.91 13.23
N VAL A 552 19.27 -4.55 13.01
CA VAL A 552 19.47 -6.00 13.13
C VAL A 552 20.04 -6.32 14.49
N ALA A 553 19.39 -7.22 15.23
CA ALA A 553 19.77 -7.58 16.58
C ALA A 553 21.17 -8.21 16.62
N LYS A 554 21.92 -7.96 17.71
CA LYS A 554 23.28 -8.49 17.91
C LYS A 554 23.38 -10.02 17.87
N SER A 555 22.28 -10.72 18.14
CA SER A 555 22.18 -12.19 18.08
C SER A 555 22.10 -12.74 16.67
N VAL A 556 21.73 -11.93 15.67
CA VAL A 556 21.57 -12.36 14.28
C VAL A 556 22.93 -12.67 13.68
N THR A 557 23.03 -13.83 13.05
CA THR A 557 24.26 -14.34 12.42
C THR A 557 24.19 -14.38 10.90
N SER A 558 23.00 -14.24 10.31
CA SER A 558 22.78 -14.22 8.87
C SER A 558 21.63 -13.30 8.50
N HIS A 559 21.90 -12.32 7.65
CA HIS A 559 20.93 -11.37 7.12
C HIS A 559 21.50 -10.73 5.85
N THR A 560 20.67 -10.50 4.82
CA THR A 560 21.12 -9.82 3.60
C THR A 560 20.09 -8.75 3.22
N ALA A 561 20.56 -7.57 2.88
CA ALA A 561 19.71 -6.47 2.45
C ALA A 561 20.26 -5.75 1.22
N TYR A 562 19.39 -5.31 0.32
CA TYR A 562 19.71 -4.65 -0.94
C TYR A 562 18.84 -3.44 -1.16
N GLY A 563 19.45 -2.34 -1.62
CA GLY A 563 18.74 -1.13 -2.02
C GLY A 563 17.98 -0.47 -0.87
N LEU A 564 18.70 0.12 0.09
CA LEU A 564 18.11 0.73 1.27
C LEU A 564 18.27 2.25 1.23
N GLY A 565 17.14 2.99 1.29
CA GLY A 565 17.12 4.45 1.42
C GLY A 565 16.55 4.90 2.77
N VAL A 566 17.27 5.78 3.48
CA VAL A 566 16.80 6.40 4.73
C VAL A 566 16.91 7.91 4.62
N TYR A 567 15.77 8.58 4.81
CA TYR A 567 15.62 10.01 4.55
C TYR A 567 15.27 10.77 5.82
N SER A 568 15.78 12.01 5.94
CA SER A 568 15.50 12.91 7.06
C SER A 568 14.88 14.22 6.60
N ASN A 569 13.86 14.68 7.34
CA ASN A 569 13.20 15.95 7.16
C ASN A 569 12.71 16.47 8.53
N PHE A 570 13.64 16.99 9.36
CA PHE A 570 13.34 17.44 10.72
C PHE A 570 12.77 18.86 10.71
N THR A 571 11.46 19.00 10.60
CA THR A 571 10.77 20.30 10.40
C THR A 571 10.16 20.89 11.67
N ALA A 572 10.21 20.19 12.81
CA ALA A 572 9.65 20.67 14.08
C ALA A 572 10.44 21.81 14.75
N GLY A 573 11.61 22.16 14.22
CA GLY A 573 12.39 23.33 14.62
C GLY A 573 13.73 23.05 15.34
N PRO A 574 13.87 22.10 16.28
CA PRO A 574 15.17 21.85 16.89
C PRO A 574 16.12 21.10 15.95
N ASP A 575 17.43 21.27 16.19
CA ASP A 575 18.44 20.42 15.57
C ASP A 575 18.31 18.98 16.12
N ILE A 576 18.05 18.06 15.22
CA ILE A 576 17.89 16.64 15.54
C ILE A 576 19.00 15.85 14.84
N VAL A 577 19.73 15.05 15.60
CA VAL A 577 20.77 14.17 15.08
C VAL A 577 20.31 12.73 15.19
N GLU A 578 20.47 11.97 14.10
CA GLU A 578 20.46 10.52 14.09
C GLU A 578 21.89 10.02 13.99
N ASP A 579 22.34 9.24 14.95
CA ASP A 579 23.74 8.77 14.97
C ASP A 579 24.01 7.78 13.81
N SER A 580 23.05 6.90 13.49
CA SER A 580 23.22 5.89 12.45
C SER A 580 21.88 5.48 11.86
N ALA A 581 21.67 5.66 10.57
CA ALA A 581 20.43 5.27 9.88
C ALA A 581 20.14 3.76 10.00
N ILE A 582 21.19 2.94 9.97
CA ILE A 582 21.11 1.48 10.06
C ILE A 582 22.08 0.99 11.16
N THR A 583 21.65 0.01 11.95
CA THR A 583 22.53 -0.69 12.91
C THR A 583 22.49 -2.20 12.69
N ALA A 584 23.66 -2.83 12.67
CA ALA A 584 23.77 -4.27 12.43
C ALA A 584 25.02 -4.86 13.11
N PRO A 585 25.02 -6.16 13.48
CA PRO A 585 26.22 -6.83 13.93
C PRO A 585 27.24 -6.97 12.81
N ILE A 586 28.52 -6.75 13.09
CA ILE A 586 29.61 -6.94 12.13
C ILE A 586 29.93 -8.43 12.03
N ARG A 587 29.39 -9.09 11.03
CA ARG A 587 29.55 -10.53 10.77
C ARG A 587 29.63 -10.81 9.28
N PRO A 588 30.40 -11.82 8.81
CA PRO A 588 30.51 -12.10 7.37
C PRO A 588 29.18 -12.39 6.64
N ASN A 589 28.21 -12.98 7.34
CA ASN A 589 26.91 -13.34 6.75
C ASN A 589 25.82 -12.32 7.09
N VAL A 590 26.13 -11.14 7.60
CA VAL A 590 25.22 -10.01 7.77
C VAL A 590 25.68 -8.93 6.81
N GLN A 591 24.98 -8.82 5.68
CA GLN A 591 25.43 -8.03 4.54
C GLN A 591 24.37 -7.01 4.15
N PHE A 592 24.80 -5.80 3.87
CA PHE A 592 23.99 -4.71 3.36
C PHE A 592 24.63 -4.20 2.06
N ASN A 593 23.84 -4.04 1.03
CA ASN A 593 24.29 -3.63 -0.29
C ASN A 593 23.45 -2.46 -0.78
N ASP A 594 24.11 -1.49 -1.40
CA ASP A 594 23.49 -0.35 -2.05
C ASP A 594 22.59 0.45 -1.10
N MET A 595 23.22 1.18 -0.19
CA MET A 595 22.56 2.02 0.81
C MET A 595 22.72 3.49 0.49
N VAL A 596 21.66 4.27 0.67
CA VAL A 596 21.67 5.73 0.55
C VAL A 596 21.03 6.37 1.78
N THR A 597 21.61 7.47 2.26
CA THR A 597 20.93 8.41 3.15
C THR A 597 20.74 9.74 2.45
N PHE A 598 19.62 10.39 2.71
CA PHE A 598 19.29 11.67 2.08
C PHE A 598 18.71 12.66 3.09
N PHE A 599 19.23 13.88 3.05
CA PHE A 599 18.70 15.03 3.79
C PHE A 599 17.72 15.78 2.88
N LEU A 600 16.42 15.60 3.14
CA LEU A 600 15.36 16.23 2.35
C LEU A 600 15.26 17.73 2.66
N ASN A 601 15.12 18.06 3.96
CA ASN A 601 14.98 19.44 4.44
C ASN A 601 15.02 19.47 5.98
N GLY A 602 14.82 20.65 6.56
CA GLY A 602 14.68 20.88 7.99
C GLY A 602 16.01 21.18 8.69
N ASN A 603 16.10 20.83 9.99
CA ASN A 603 17.27 21.06 10.84
C ASN A 603 17.81 19.72 11.35
N GLY A 604 19.13 19.56 11.32
CA GLY A 604 19.78 18.36 11.86
C GLY A 604 20.52 17.54 10.83
N SER A 605 20.71 16.24 11.12
CA SER A 605 21.54 15.36 10.31
C SER A 605 21.30 13.89 10.57
N ILE A 606 21.74 13.04 9.61
CA ILE A 606 22.08 11.63 9.85
C ILE A 606 23.60 11.55 9.81
N THR A 607 24.25 11.06 10.87
CA THR A 607 25.71 11.08 10.98
C THR A 607 26.37 9.97 10.17
N HIS A 608 25.79 8.76 10.16
CA HIS A 608 26.33 7.61 9.44
C HIS A 608 25.22 6.81 8.74
N ILE A 609 25.57 6.16 7.65
CA ILE A 609 24.65 5.26 6.93
C ILE A 609 24.40 3.99 7.76
N ILE A 610 25.47 3.29 8.16
CA ILE A 610 25.36 2.06 8.93
C ILE A 610 26.45 2.00 10.02
N ASN A 611 26.04 1.80 11.26
CA ASN A 611 26.92 1.82 12.43
C ASN A 611 27.74 3.15 12.45
N SER A 612 29.07 3.05 12.34
CA SER A 612 29.99 4.22 12.25
C SER A 612 30.57 4.41 10.84
N THR A 613 29.85 3.97 9.79
CA THR A 613 30.33 3.97 8.40
C THR A 613 29.38 4.78 7.50
N GLY A 614 29.95 5.45 6.51
CA GLY A 614 29.28 6.38 5.59
C GLY A 614 29.33 7.81 6.09
N ASP A 615 29.30 8.76 5.14
CA ASP A 615 29.39 10.19 5.43
C ASP A 615 28.05 10.74 5.95
N ALA A 616 28.14 11.83 6.70
CA ALA A 616 26.93 12.49 7.23
C ALA A 616 26.15 13.21 6.12
N VAL A 617 24.82 13.25 6.30
CA VAL A 617 23.93 14.10 5.47
C VAL A 617 23.31 15.20 6.34
N HIS A 618 23.33 16.41 5.82
CA HIS A 618 22.86 17.64 6.47
C HIS A 618 22.72 18.78 5.43
N VAL A 619 22.38 19.97 5.88
CA VAL A 619 22.38 21.17 5.02
C VAL A 619 23.75 21.33 4.34
N GLY A 620 23.76 21.34 3.00
CA GLY A 620 24.98 21.47 2.17
C GLY A 620 25.64 20.14 1.79
N GLN A 621 25.25 19.02 2.42
CA GLN A 621 25.59 17.66 1.99
C GLN A 621 24.34 16.79 2.06
N THR A 622 23.60 16.72 0.98
CA THR A 622 22.25 16.15 1.02
C THR A 622 22.19 14.64 0.79
N GLN A 623 23.25 14.02 0.24
CA GLN A 623 23.28 12.61 -0.10
C GLN A 623 24.60 11.96 0.33
N SER A 624 24.51 10.73 0.81
CA SER A 624 25.65 9.86 1.07
C SER A 624 25.29 8.43 0.69
N ASP A 625 26.22 7.76 -0.02
CA ASP A 625 26.03 6.42 -0.60
C ASP A 625 27.05 5.44 -0.04
N LEU A 626 26.68 4.17 0.11
CA LEU A 626 27.56 3.09 0.54
C LEU A 626 27.20 1.80 -0.20
N VAL A 627 28.12 1.30 -1.02
CA VAL A 627 27.89 0.14 -1.90
C VAL A 627 27.74 -1.16 -1.11
N SER A 628 28.51 -1.36 -0.04
CA SER A 628 28.47 -2.61 0.70
C SER A 628 28.91 -2.46 2.17
N TYR A 629 28.38 -3.32 3.03
CA TYR A 629 28.77 -3.42 4.43
C TYR A 629 28.57 -4.87 4.92
N PRO A 630 29.48 -5.49 5.75
CA PRO A 630 30.76 -4.89 6.19
C PRO A 630 31.67 -4.62 5.01
N LEU A 631 32.52 -3.60 5.15
CA LEU A 631 33.54 -3.33 4.16
C LEU A 631 34.43 -4.58 4.05
N THR A 632 34.55 -5.16 2.87
CA THR A 632 35.55 -6.21 2.61
C THR A 632 36.91 -5.58 2.80
N ALA A 633 37.75 -6.17 3.68
CA ALA A 633 39.15 -5.79 3.76
C ALA A 633 39.77 -5.99 2.35
N GLY A 634 40.12 -4.87 1.70
CA GLY A 634 40.77 -4.87 0.38
C GLY A 634 42.14 -5.55 0.41
#